data_d55b32a5bba7eb2b0e5adb98e53a0c00
#
_entry.id   d55b32a5bba7eb2b0e5adb98e53a0c00
#
_cell.length_a   1.000
_cell.length_b   1.000
_cell.length_c   1.000
_cell.angle_alpha   90.00
_cell.angle_beta   90.00
_cell.angle_gamma   90.00
#
_symmetry.space_group_name_H-M   'P 1'
#
loop_
_entity.id
_entity.type
_entity.pdbx_description
1 polymer ?
#
loop_
_entity_poly.entity_id
_entity_poly.type
_entity_poly.pdbx_seq_one_letter_code
_entity_poly.pdbx_strand_id
1 'polypeptide(L)'
;MAIKITAPLSREEARKLKSGDSVLISGVIYTARDAAHKRLCELADKGQELPLDIRDSIIYYVGPTPAKEGQAIGSAGPTTSYRMDAYSPTLIRLGETGMIGKGKRGPEVIAAMKEHGAVYFGAIGGCGALLSKCIKKAEVIAYDDLGAEAIRRLEVEDFPVVVVIDSEGNNLYEKGKADYLLGARE
;
A
#
# COMPACT_ATOMS: atom_id res chain seq x y z
N MET A 1 -17.15 -12.97 -1.71
CA MET A 1 -17.67 -11.61 -2.04
C MET A 1 -16.60 -10.61 -1.63
N ALA A 2 -16.26 -9.62 -2.46
CA ALA A 2 -15.25 -8.63 -2.11
C ALA A 2 -15.79 -7.61 -1.09
N ILE A 3 -14.95 -7.24 -0.12
CA ILE A 3 -15.26 -6.22 0.89
C ILE A 3 -14.98 -4.85 0.27
N LYS A 4 -15.94 -3.94 0.33
CA LYS A 4 -15.73 -2.56 -0.12
C LYS A 4 -15.27 -1.70 1.06
N ILE A 5 -14.18 -0.95 0.86
CA ILE A 5 -13.67 0.01 1.83
C ILE A 5 -13.46 1.37 1.16
N THR A 6 -13.51 2.42 1.97
CA THR A 6 -13.26 3.79 1.53
C THR A 6 -12.00 4.33 2.20
N ALA A 7 -11.07 4.86 1.40
CA ALA A 7 -9.90 5.57 1.89
C ALA A 7 -10.23 7.07 2.10
N PRO A 8 -9.75 7.70 3.18
CA PRO A 8 -8.82 7.18 4.19
C PRO A 8 -9.41 6.05 5.02
N LEU A 9 -8.59 5.09 5.43
CA LEU A 9 -8.97 3.89 6.15
C LEU A 9 -8.63 4.03 7.63
N SER A 10 -9.64 4.11 8.49
CA SER A 10 -9.39 4.18 9.93
C SER A 10 -8.75 2.90 10.48
N ARG A 11 -7.99 3.02 11.57
CA ARG A 11 -7.41 1.86 12.26
C ARG A 11 -8.46 0.86 12.72
N GLU A 12 -9.64 1.34 13.10
CA GLU A 12 -10.76 0.47 13.50
C GLU A 12 -11.24 -0.39 12.32
N GLU A 13 -11.39 0.21 11.15
CA GLU A 13 -11.78 -0.51 9.93
C GLU A 13 -10.67 -1.44 9.43
N ALA A 14 -9.41 -1.00 9.49
CA ALA A 14 -8.26 -1.83 9.14
C ALA A 14 -8.21 -3.11 9.99
N ARG A 15 -8.50 -3.03 11.29
CA ARG A 15 -8.54 -4.19 12.21
C ARG A 15 -9.62 -5.22 11.90
N LYS A 16 -10.66 -4.84 11.16
CA LYS A 16 -11.75 -5.76 10.76
C LYS A 16 -11.35 -6.64 9.57
N LEU A 17 -10.37 -6.21 8.79
CA LEU A 17 -9.88 -6.94 7.62
C LEU A 17 -8.99 -8.11 8.05
N LYS A 18 -9.19 -9.25 7.38
CA LYS A 18 -8.45 -10.48 7.68
C LYS A 18 -7.62 -10.95 6.49
N SER A 19 -6.50 -11.58 6.77
CA SER A 19 -5.62 -12.16 5.75
C SER A 19 -6.39 -13.11 4.83
N GLY A 20 -6.31 -12.85 3.53
CA GLY A 20 -7.06 -13.56 2.48
C GLY A 20 -8.32 -12.84 2.00
N ASP A 21 -8.77 -11.78 2.67
CA ASP A 21 -9.91 -11.01 2.21
C ASP A 21 -9.62 -10.34 0.86
N SER A 22 -10.58 -10.47 -0.08
CA SER A 22 -10.60 -9.69 -1.31
C SER A 22 -11.25 -8.34 -1.03
N VAL A 23 -10.58 -7.25 -1.40
CA VAL A 23 -10.99 -5.89 -1.07
C VAL A 23 -11.04 -5.03 -2.32
N LEU A 24 -12.05 -4.15 -2.40
CA LEU A 24 -12.17 -3.08 -3.38
C LEU A 24 -12.03 -1.75 -2.67
N ILE A 25 -11.00 -0.98 -3.01
CA ILE A 25 -10.71 0.31 -2.38
C ILE A 25 -11.24 1.43 -3.26
N SER A 26 -12.02 2.34 -2.68
CA SER A 26 -12.42 3.60 -3.30
C SER A 26 -12.00 4.78 -2.43
N GLY A 27 -11.82 5.96 -3.03
CA GLY A 27 -11.43 7.18 -2.31
C GLY A 27 -10.01 7.62 -2.63
N VAL A 28 -9.35 8.25 -1.68
CA VAL A 28 -8.02 8.88 -1.88
C VAL A 28 -6.92 8.00 -1.29
N ILE A 29 -5.96 7.63 -2.14
CA ILE A 29 -4.72 6.97 -1.73
C ILE A 29 -3.51 7.78 -2.24
N TYR A 30 -2.33 7.49 -1.71
CA TYR A 30 -1.10 8.15 -2.13
C TYR A 30 -0.13 7.16 -2.76
N THR A 31 0.78 7.63 -3.61
CA THR A 31 1.89 6.83 -4.12
C THR A 31 3.19 7.24 -3.45
N ALA A 32 4.01 6.29 -3.06
CA ALA A 32 5.38 6.53 -2.63
C ALA A 32 6.23 5.27 -2.80
N ARG A 33 7.47 5.45 -3.26
CA ARG A 33 8.48 4.40 -3.31
C ARG A 33 9.67 4.77 -2.42
N ASP A 34 10.79 4.07 -2.61
CA ASP A 34 11.99 4.12 -1.77
C ASP A 34 12.47 5.56 -1.52
N ALA A 35 12.66 6.36 -2.59
CA ALA A 35 13.20 7.71 -2.46
C ALA A 35 12.23 8.65 -1.72
N ALA A 36 10.93 8.54 -1.99
CA ALA A 36 9.92 9.31 -1.29
C ALA A 36 9.81 8.90 0.18
N HIS A 37 9.80 7.59 0.47
CA HIS A 37 9.79 7.08 1.85
C HIS A 37 10.97 7.59 2.67
N LYS A 38 12.18 7.58 2.08
CA LYS A 38 13.37 8.11 2.73
C LYS A 38 13.17 9.58 3.13
N ARG A 39 12.71 10.43 2.21
CA ARG A 39 12.46 11.85 2.48
C ARG A 39 11.36 12.06 3.51
N LEU A 40 10.29 11.26 3.49
CA LEU A 40 9.24 11.34 4.51
C LEU A 40 9.78 11.03 5.90
N CYS A 41 10.60 9.99 6.03
CA CYS A 41 11.24 9.67 7.32
C CYS A 41 12.22 10.75 7.77
N GLU A 42 13.01 11.33 6.87
CA GLU A 42 13.90 12.45 7.19
C GLU A 42 13.14 13.69 7.70
N LEU A 43 11.97 13.99 7.14
CA LEU A 43 11.09 15.04 7.65
C LEU A 43 10.54 14.70 9.04
N ALA A 44 10.06 13.46 9.21
CA ALA A 44 9.54 12.98 10.48
C ALA A 44 10.58 13.04 11.60
N ASP A 45 11.81 12.61 11.33
CA ASP A 45 12.93 12.64 12.27
C ASP A 45 13.29 14.08 12.71
N LYS A 46 13.07 15.06 11.83
CA LYS A 46 13.26 16.49 12.12
C LYS A 46 12.02 17.14 12.75
N GLY A 47 10.95 16.39 12.99
CA GLY A 47 9.68 16.94 13.50
C GLY A 47 8.99 17.89 12.53
N GLN A 48 9.29 17.80 11.24
CA GLN A 48 8.70 18.63 10.18
C GLN A 48 7.41 18.04 9.65
N GLU A 49 6.53 18.88 9.13
CA GLU A 49 5.28 18.48 8.53
C GLU A 49 5.51 17.66 7.25
N LEU A 50 4.75 16.59 7.09
CA LEU A 50 4.77 15.76 5.90
C LEU A 50 3.94 16.41 4.78
N PRO A 51 4.32 16.21 3.50
CA PRO A 51 3.60 16.80 2.37
C PRO A 51 2.27 16.09 2.04
N LEU A 52 1.86 15.13 2.85
CA LEU A 52 0.60 14.41 2.74
C LEU A 52 0.01 14.19 4.14
N ASP A 53 -1.31 14.01 4.22
CA ASP A 53 -1.93 13.57 5.46
C ASP A 53 -1.68 12.07 5.64
N ILE A 54 -0.75 11.74 6.54
CA ILE A 54 -0.34 10.36 6.81
C ILE A 54 -1.38 9.61 7.65
N ARG A 55 -2.22 10.31 8.40
CA ARG A 55 -3.20 9.71 9.28
C ARG A 55 -4.28 8.98 8.48
N ASP A 56 -4.49 7.72 8.81
CA ASP A 56 -5.45 6.83 8.15
C ASP A 56 -5.19 6.66 6.64
N SER A 57 -3.97 6.99 6.19
CA SER A 57 -3.60 6.93 4.78
C SER A 57 -3.35 5.49 4.31
N ILE A 58 -3.61 5.29 3.03
CA ILE A 58 -3.16 4.12 2.27
C ILE A 58 -2.09 4.58 1.29
N ILE A 59 -0.92 3.94 1.33
CA ILE A 59 0.18 4.22 0.41
C ILE A 59 0.37 3.07 -0.57
N TYR A 60 0.30 3.37 -1.85
CA TYR A 60 0.55 2.46 -2.94
C TYR A 60 2.01 2.56 -3.40
N TYR A 61 2.73 1.46 -3.30
CA TYR A 61 4.14 1.34 -3.72
C TYR A 61 4.22 1.16 -5.23
N VAL A 62 4.19 2.27 -5.94
CA VAL A 62 4.16 2.30 -7.40
C VAL A 62 4.99 3.47 -7.93
N GLY A 63 5.68 3.22 -9.05
CA GLY A 63 6.25 4.25 -9.89
C GLY A 63 5.57 4.14 -11.26
N PRO A 64 4.48 4.89 -11.50
CA PRO A 64 3.71 4.75 -12.73
C PRO A 64 4.50 5.24 -13.94
N THR A 65 4.21 4.65 -15.10
CA THR A 65 4.68 5.20 -16.37
C THR A 65 3.93 6.52 -16.68
N PRO A 66 4.50 7.39 -17.53
CA PRO A 66 3.81 8.60 -17.96
C PRO A 66 2.42 8.30 -18.51
N ALA A 67 1.46 9.17 -18.20
CA ALA A 67 0.11 9.07 -18.72
C ALA A 67 0.12 9.30 -20.24
N LYS A 68 -0.72 8.55 -20.97
CA LYS A 68 -1.05 8.85 -22.36
C LYS A 68 -2.18 9.86 -22.41
N GLU A 69 -2.37 10.49 -23.58
CA GLU A 69 -3.48 11.41 -23.79
C GLU A 69 -4.82 10.78 -23.39
N GLY A 70 -5.62 11.50 -22.61
CA GLY A 70 -6.90 11.00 -22.08
C GLY A 70 -6.84 10.04 -20.92
N GLN A 71 -5.66 9.75 -20.36
CA GLN A 71 -5.48 8.89 -19.19
C GLN A 71 -5.06 9.68 -17.96
N ALA A 72 -5.60 9.33 -16.79
CA ALA A 72 -5.19 9.92 -15.51
C ALA A 72 -3.76 9.55 -15.14
N ILE A 73 -3.33 8.33 -15.49
CA ILE A 73 -2.03 7.75 -15.15
C ILE A 73 -1.65 6.70 -16.21
N GLY A 74 -0.37 6.42 -16.36
CA GLY A 74 0.10 5.29 -17.17
C GLY A 74 -0.03 3.95 -16.45
N SER A 75 0.75 2.95 -16.88
CA SER A 75 0.76 1.65 -16.18
C SER A 75 1.17 1.83 -14.72
N ALA A 76 0.37 1.30 -13.81
CA ALA A 76 0.49 1.49 -12.36
C ALA A 76 0.57 0.15 -11.61
N GLY A 77 1.54 -0.69 -11.98
CA GLY A 77 1.80 -1.97 -11.31
C GLY A 77 2.62 -1.81 -10.01
N PRO A 78 2.39 -2.68 -9.01
CA PRO A 78 3.05 -2.57 -7.71
C PRO A 78 4.54 -2.86 -7.80
N THR A 79 5.32 -2.11 -7.02
CA THR A 79 6.75 -2.37 -6.76
C THR A 79 6.91 -3.37 -5.61
N THR A 80 8.05 -4.07 -5.57
CA THR A 80 8.41 -5.00 -4.49
C THR A 80 8.53 -4.27 -3.16
N SER A 81 7.75 -4.71 -2.17
CA SER A 81 7.50 -3.95 -0.93
C SER A 81 8.64 -3.97 0.08
N TYR A 82 9.49 -5.00 0.11
CA TYR A 82 10.60 -5.09 1.08
C TYR A 82 11.56 -3.89 1.02
N ARG A 83 11.61 -3.22 -0.12
CA ARG A 83 12.44 -2.00 -0.31
C ARG A 83 12.01 -0.85 0.59
N MET A 84 10.75 -0.85 1.04
CA MET A 84 10.19 0.14 1.97
C MET A 84 10.29 -0.27 3.43
N ASP A 85 10.75 -1.49 3.73
CA ASP A 85 10.72 -2.04 5.10
C ASP A 85 11.54 -1.23 6.11
N ALA A 86 12.62 -0.57 5.67
CA ALA A 86 13.40 0.32 6.52
C ALA A 86 12.62 1.58 6.97
N TYR A 87 11.58 1.96 6.25
CA TYR A 87 10.83 3.21 6.43
C TYR A 87 9.41 3.00 6.96
N SER A 88 8.76 1.92 6.56
CA SER A 88 7.35 1.65 6.86
C SER A 88 7.02 1.68 8.35
N PRO A 89 7.83 1.14 9.28
CA PRO A 89 7.51 1.23 10.71
C PRO A 89 7.35 2.68 11.21
N THR A 90 8.14 3.61 10.70
CA THR A 90 8.02 5.03 11.06
C THR A 90 6.69 5.62 10.58
N LEU A 91 6.31 5.38 9.31
CA LEU A 91 5.07 5.90 8.75
C LEU A 91 3.84 5.27 9.41
N ILE A 92 3.88 3.98 9.73
CA ILE A 92 2.81 3.28 10.47
C ILE A 92 2.61 3.91 11.85
N ARG A 93 3.69 4.21 12.58
CA ARG A 93 3.60 4.92 13.88
C ARG A 93 2.94 6.29 13.72
N LEU A 94 3.23 6.99 12.63
CA LEU A 94 2.67 8.32 12.35
C LEU A 94 1.21 8.29 11.90
N GLY A 95 0.68 7.13 11.51
CA GLY A 95 -0.73 6.98 11.21
C GLY A 95 -1.09 6.27 9.91
N GLU A 96 -0.11 5.85 9.11
CA GLU A 96 -0.37 5.01 7.93
C GLU A 96 -1.08 3.72 8.36
N THR A 97 -2.19 3.41 7.72
CA THR A 97 -3.02 2.23 8.04
C THR A 97 -3.04 1.19 6.95
N GLY A 98 -2.71 1.55 5.73
CA GLY A 98 -2.72 0.63 4.60
C GLY A 98 -1.50 0.79 3.70
N MET A 99 -0.94 -0.32 3.29
CA MET A 99 0.17 -0.39 2.35
C MET A 99 -0.22 -1.31 1.20
N ILE A 100 -0.05 -0.85 -0.05
CA ILE A 100 -0.34 -1.67 -1.24
C ILE A 100 0.96 -1.93 -1.99
N GLY A 101 1.30 -3.20 -2.19
CA GLY A 101 2.51 -3.58 -2.92
C GLY A 101 2.49 -5.03 -3.36
N LYS A 102 3.65 -5.62 -3.49
CA LYS A 102 3.84 -7.06 -3.78
C LYS A 102 5.04 -7.62 -3.01
N GLY A 103 5.01 -8.93 -2.77
CA GLY A 103 6.09 -9.65 -2.10
C GLY A 103 5.99 -9.59 -0.57
N LYS A 104 7.02 -10.12 0.08
CA LYS A 104 7.07 -10.26 1.54
C LYS A 104 7.40 -8.96 2.25
N ARG A 105 7.08 -8.93 3.55
CA ARG A 105 7.48 -7.84 4.48
C ARG A 105 8.37 -8.41 5.59
N GLY A 106 9.25 -7.57 6.11
CA GLY A 106 10.12 -7.90 7.23
C GLY A 106 9.41 -7.94 8.58
N PRO A 107 10.03 -8.57 9.60
CA PRO A 107 9.42 -8.74 10.92
C PRO A 107 9.16 -7.41 11.63
N GLU A 108 9.98 -6.38 11.43
CA GLU A 108 9.80 -5.04 12.01
C GLU A 108 8.54 -4.35 11.49
N VAL A 109 8.24 -4.52 10.20
CA VAL A 109 7.01 -4.00 9.60
C VAL A 109 5.80 -4.70 10.18
N ILE A 110 5.82 -6.02 10.26
CA ILE A 110 4.73 -6.82 10.84
C ILE A 110 4.49 -6.46 12.30
N ALA A 111 5.57 -6.26 13.08
CA ALA A 111 5.47 -5.82 14.47
C ALA A 111 4.79 -4.45 14.59
N ALA A 112 5.17 -3.47 13.76
CA ALA A 112 4.54 -2.16 13.72
C ALA A 112 3.06 -2.24 13.30
N MET A 113 2.73 -3.08 12.32
CA MET A 113 1.35 -3.32 11.89
C MET A 113 0.47 -3.85 13.05
N LYS A 114 0.97 -4.81 13.81
CA LYS A 114 0.28 -5.37 14.98
C LYS A 114 0.06 -4.34 16.07
N GLU A 115 1.10 -3.57 16.38
CA GLU A 115 1.05 -2.54 17.42
C GLU A 115 0.06 -1.42 17.07
N HIS A 116 0.09 -0.94 15.84
CA HIS A 116 -0.65 0.24 15.41
C HIS A 116 -1.93 -0.05 14.60
N GLY A 117 -2.20 -1.30 14.25
CA GLY A 117 -3.43 -1.70 13.55
C GLY A 117 -3.41 -1.36 12.05
N ALA A 118 -2.28 -1.57 11.38
CA ALA A 118 -2.17 -1.41 9.94
C ALA A 118 -2.31 -2.75 9.20
N VAL A 119 -2.65 -2.67 7.91
CA VAL A 119 -2.79 -3.83 7.01
C VAL A 119 -1.92 -3.69 5.76
N TYR A 120 -1.46 -4.81 5.25
CA TYR A 120 -0.72 -4.89 4.00
C TYR A 120 -1.56 -5.58 2.94
N PHE A 121 -1.81 -4.85 1.86
CA PHE A 121 -2.53 -5.33 0.69
C PHE A 121 -1.56 -5.73 -0.42
N GLY A 122 -1.86 -6.85 -1.08
CA GLY A 122 -1.22 -7.23 -2.32
C GLY A 122 -2.05 -6.77 -3.51
N ALA A 123 -1.43 -6.03 -4.43
CA ALA A 123 -1.98 -5.82 -5.75
C ALA A 123 -1.38 -6.86 -6.71
N ILE A 124 -2.19 -7.31 -7.68
CA ILE A 124 -1.75 -8.35 -8.62
C ILE A 124 -0.66 -7.77 -9.53
N GLY A 125 0.54 -8.35 -9.45
CA GLY A 125 1.67 -8.00 -10.33
C GLY A 125 1.34 -8.33 -11.79
N GLY A 126 1.81 -7.49 -12.72
CA GLY A 126 1.54 -7.64 -14.15
C GLY A 126 0.22 -7.02 -14.64
N CYS A 127 -0.67 -6.64 -13.73
CA CYS A 127 -1.98 -6.04 -14.04
C CYS A 127 -1.95 -4.50 -14.03
N GLY A 128 -0.80 -3.86 -14.20
CA GLY A 128 -0.66 -2.40 -14.12
C GLY A 128 -1.60 -1.61 -15.03
N ALA A 129 -1.89 -2.14 -16.22
CA ALA A 129 -2.85 -1.55 -17.15
C ALA A 129 -4.32 -1.69 -16.69
N LEU A 130 -4.66 -2.75 -15.95
CA LEU A 130 -5.99 -2.92 -15.34
C LEU A 130 -6.13 -2.04 -14.12
N LEU A 131 -5.13 -2.02 -13.24
CA LEU A 131 -5.11 -1.20 -12.04
C LEU A 131 -5.21 0.29 -12.37
N SER A 132 -4.55 0.75 -13.46
CA SER A 132 -4.64 2.13 -13.91
C SER A 132 -6.04 2.58 -14.27
N LYS A 133 -6.91 1.66 -14.73
CA LYS A 133 -8.33 1.96 -15.05
C LYS A 133 -9.15 2.30 -13.81
N CYS A 134 -8.75 1.79 -12.64
CA CYS A 134 -9.40 2.11 -11.37
C CYS A 134 -8.96 3.47 -10.81
N ILE A 135 -7.91 4.08 -11.38
CA ILE A 135 -7.40 5.39 -10.99
C ILE A 135 -8.08 6.45 -11.84
N LYS A 136 -8.95 7.25 -11.23
CA LYS A 136 -9.77 8.25 -11.93
C LYS A 136 -9.06 9.60 -12.04
N LYS A 137 -8.19 9.92 -11.07
CA LYS A 137 -7.40 11.14 -11.04
C LYS A 137 -6.05 10.86 -10.40
N ALA A 138 -5.02 11.51 -10.91
CA ALA A 138 -3.67 11.46 -10.36
C ALA A 138 -3.06 12.86 -10.40
N GLU A 139 -2.53 13.30 -9.26
CA GLU A 139 -1.93 14.62 -9.08
C GLU A 139 -0.61 14.48 -8.32
N VAL A 140 0.47 15.03 -8.85
CA VAL A 140 1.75 15.14 -8.12
C VAL A 140 1.58 16.18 -7.03
N ILE A 141 1.81 15.80 -5.79
CA ILE A 141 1.69 16.69 -4.62
C ILE A 141 3.03 17.03 -3.97
N ALA A 142 4.04 16.19 -4.17
CA ALA A 142 5.39 16.41 -3.62
C ALA A 142 6.45 15.65 -4.41
N TYR A 143 7.68 16.13 -4.28
CA TYR A 143 8.90 15.50 -4.82
C TYR A 143 8.85 15.27 -6.33
N ASP A 144 8.39 16.29 -7.07
CA ASP A 144 8.31 16.26 -8.55
C ASP A 144 9.66 15.93 -9.20
N ASP A 145 10.76 16.33 -8.56
CA ASP A 145 12.13 15.99 -8.97
C ASP A 145 12.43 14.49 -8.99
N LEU A 146 11.65 13.66 -8.30
CA LEU A 146 11.77 12.21 -8.30
C LEU A 146 11.08 11.54 -9.50
N GLY A 147 10.40 12.28 -10.37
CA GLY A 147 9.76 11.73 -11.56
C GLY A 147 8.72 10.65 -11.24
N ALA A 148 8.94 9.41 -11.69
CA ALA A 148 8.03 8.29 -11.43
C ALA A 148 7.87 7.98 -9.93
N GLU A 149 8.84 8.33 -9.09
CA GLU A 149 8.80 8.14 -7.65
C GLU A 149 8.27 9.36 -6.87
N ALA A 150 7.80 10.40 -7.56
CA ALA A 150 7.10 11.51 -6.92
C ALA A 150 5.87 11.03 -6.15
N ILE A 151 5.51 11.73 -5.07
CA ILE A 151 4.28 11.45 -4.34
C ILE A 151 3.11 11.98 -5.15
N ARG A 152 2.16 11.10 -5.43
CA ARG A 152 0.89 11.45 -6.09
C ARG A 152 -0.27 11.20 -5.15
N ARG A 153 -1.26 12.06 -5.23
CA ARG A 153 -2.59 11.85 -4.69
C ARG A 153 -3.43 11.21 -5.79
N LEU A 154 -3.96 10.03 -5.53
CA LEU A 154 -4.81 9.29 -6.45
C LEU A 154 -6.25 9.25 -5.95
N GLU A 155 -7.21 9.48 -6.84
CA GLU A 155 -8.61 9.13 -6.61
C GLU A 155 -8.89 7.80 -7.31
N VAL A 156 -9.27 6.79 -6.53
CA VAL A 156 -9.50 5.43 -7.02
C VAL A 156 -10.95 5.01 -6.81
N GLU A 157 -11.42 4.10 -7.68
CA GLU A 157 -12.74 3.50 -7.61
C GLU A 157 -12.62 2.00 -7.82
N ASP A 158 -13.15 1.24 -6.85
CA ASP A 158 -13.14 -0.23 -6.84
C ASP A 158 -11.76 -0.85 -7.17
N PHE A 159 -10.69 -0.26 -6.63
CA PHE A 159 -9.31 -0.72 -6.83
C PHE A 159 -9.09 -2.08 -6.15
N PRO A 160 -8.83 -3.16 -6.92
CA PRO A 160 -8.85 -4.52 -6.39
C PRO A 160 -7.53 -4.90 -5.73
N VAL A 161 -7.61 -5.38 -4.50
CA VAL A 161 -6.46 -5.88 -3.71
C VAL A 161 -6.87 -7.09 -2.87
N VAL A 162 -5.88 -7.78 -2.32
CA VAL A 162 -6.07 -8.85 -1.33
C VAL A 162 -5.33 -8.48 -0.05
N VAL A 163 -5.92 -8.71 1.11
CA VAL A 163 -5.22 -8.59 2.39
C VAL A 163 -4.18 -9.70 2.49
N VAL A 164 -2.91 -9.35 2.42
CA VAL A 164 -1.79 -10.31 2.53
C VAL A 164 -1.40 -10.50 3.99
N ILE A 165 -1.26 -9.40 4.73
CA ILE A 165 -0.97 -9.42 6.17
C ILE A 165 -1.99 -8.52 6.86
N ASP A 166 -2.72 -9.10 7.82
CA ASP A 166 -3.68 -8.35 8.62
C ASP A 166 -3.05 -7.71 9.86
N SER A 167 -3.84 -6.93 10.57
CA SER A 167 -3.39 -6.20 11.77
C SER A 167 -3.06 -7.10 12.97
N GLU A 168 -3.34 -8.39 12.90
CA GLU A 168 -2.95 -9.40 13.89
C GLU A 168 -1.65 -10.10 13.51
N GLY A 169 -1.12 -9.83 12.31
CA GLY A 169 0.11 -10.41 11.79
C GLY A 169 -0.10 -11.74 11.05
N ASN A 170 -1.36 -12.15 10.80
CA ASN A 170 -1.62 -13.31 9.96
C ASN A 170 -1.18 -13.03 8.54
N ASN A 171 -0.36 -13.92 7.97
CA ASN A 171 0.33 -13.72 6.71
C ASN A 171 -0.08 -14.80 5.68
N LEU A 172 -0.70 -14.37 4.60
CA LEU A 172 -1.20 -15.26 3.55
C LEU A 172 -0.08 -16.10 2.89
N TYR A 173 1.12 -15.55 2.77
CA TYR A 173 2.27 -16.29 2.21
C TYR A 173 2.72 -17.45 3.10
N GLU A 174 2.64 -17.29 4.42
CA GLU A 174 3.00 -18.33 5.38
C GLU A 174 1.92 -19.40 5.44
N LYS A 175 0.65 -18.99 5.49
CA LYS A 175 -0.49 -19.89 5.49
C LYS A 175 -0.53 -20.76 4.23
N GLY A 176 -0.43 -20.16 3.05
CA GLY A 176 -0.43 -20.88 1.77
C GLY A 176 0.72 -21.89 1.67
N LYS A 177 1.90 -21.58 2.22
CA LYS A 177 3.03 -22.52 2.27
C LYS A 177 2.76 -23.68 3.22
N ALA A 178 2.17 -23.41 4.39
CA ALA A 178 1.83 -24.46 5.37
C ALA A 178 0.77 -25.41 4.82
N ASP A 179 -0.28 -24.88 4.20
CA ASP A 179 -1.36 -25.66 3.58
C ASP A 179 -0.83 -26.55 2.45
N TYR A 180 0.07 -26.01 1.61
CA TYR A 180 0.70 -26.79 0.53
C TYR A 180 1.55 -27.95 1.07
N LEU A 181 2.33 -27.72 2.14
CA LEU A 181 3.18 -28.76 2.75
C LEU A 181 2.36 -29.84 3.47
N LEU A 182 1.17 -29.51 3.96
CA LEU A 182 0.24 -30.48 4.55
C LEU A 182 -0.43 -31.32 3.47
N GLY A 183 -0.92 -30.72 2.38
CA GLY A 183 -1.54 -31.44 1.27
C GLY A 183 -0.57 -32.30 0.43
N ALA A 184 0.74 -32.02 0.47
CA ALA A 184 1.75 -32.84 -0.19
C ALA A 184 2.13 -34.12 0.61
N ARG A 185 1.54 -34.33 1.79
CA ARG A 185 1.77 -35.51 2.66
C ARG A 185 0.62 -36.53 2.61
N GLU A 186 -0.44 -36.21 1.85
CA GLU A 186 -1.52 -37.15 1.50
C GLU A 186 -1.31 -37.71 0.07
#